data_e64681794c4652f76223858a5af5eb26
#
_entry.id   e64681794c4652f76223858a5af5eb26
#
_cell.length_a   1.000
_cell.length_b   1.000
_cell.length_c   1.000
_cell.angle_alpha   90.00
_cell.angle_beta   90.00
_cell.angle_gamma   90.00
#
_symmetry.space_group_name_H-M   'P 1'
#
loop_
_entity.id
_entity.type
_entity.pdbx_description
1 polymer ?
#
loop_
_entity_poly.entity_id
_entity_poly.type
_entity_poly.pdbx_seq_one_letter_code
_entity_poly.pdbx_strand_id
1 'polypeptide(L)'
;VLPGNKRPTIKDVAAAAKVSPATVSLALNSKGGVSETTAERVREIARDIGYTPNALARGLQRSSIGMIGLVIRPLDTLESFLPAGVDFFLRLTGAASLAALERGYTLMLVTDPSKPDSPLSALAADAYIVTEPHENDPVLTMLAGERIPFVTIDHDPARPDAFPAFRARATNQVQTMLAHLVEAGAQRVALVTGTDPNAWNIESRDEYLKWCAASGRSPQLLSYPETAGSAVGDDVIDALFGASPTLPLSSPAPDAIFCLTGRHAAGVTEAAIARGIRVPEDLLVAGGSGAIINQTSKPTVTTFDLQPEAVGALAVDAAVKLAERKPLEGPLESPPALIQVRESTTRSQH
;
A
#
# COMPACT_ATOMS: atom_id res chain seq x y z
N VAL A 1 23.71 -17.67 -26.19
CA VAL A 1 22.64 -17.44 -27.20
C VAL A 1 22.32 -18.78 -27.81
N LEU A 2 21.17 -19.39 -27.42
CA LEU A 2 20.68 -20.61 -28.06
C LEU A 2 20.18 -20.27 -29.46
N PRO A 3 20.48 -21.08 -30.52
CA PRO A 3 20.07 -20.80 -31.87
C PRO A 3 18.54 -20.81 -31.96
N GLY A 4 17.99 -19.88 -32.74
CA GLY A 4 16.60 -19.54 -32.86
C GLY A 4 15.69 -20.71 -33.24
N ASN A 5 15.15 -21.38 -32.22
CA ASN A 5 14.04 -22.30 -32.40
C ASN A 5 12.76 -21.50 -32.27
N LYS A 6 12.09 -21.27 -33.41
CA LYS A 6 10.80 -20.61 -33.46
C LYS A 6 9.82 -21.39 -32.54
N ARG A 7 9.28 -20.77 -31.50
CA ARG A 7 8.35 -21.44 -30.59
C ARG A 7 7.21 -22.08 -31.41
N PRO A 8 6.88 -23.35 -31.18
CA PRO A 8 5.75 -23.99 -31.86
C PRO A 8 4.47 -23.21 -31.64
N THR A 9 3.64 -23.16 -32.66
CA THR A 9 2.36 -22.46 -32.67
C THR A 9 1.19 -23.45 -32.65
N ILE A 10 -0.02 -22.98 -32.38
CA ILE A 10 -1.23 -23.80 -32.45
C ILE A 10 -1.43 -24.41 -33.86
N LYS A 11 -0.91 -23.73 -34.90
CA LYS A 11 -0.96 -24.24 -36.28
C LYS A 11 -0.05 -25.44 -36.47
N ASP A 12 1.10 -25.46 -35.80
CA ASP A 12 2.07 -26.59 -35.89
C ASP A 12 1.49 -27.83 -35.21
N VAL A 13 0.80 -27.65 -34.01
CA VAL A 13 0.05 -28.74 -33.36
C VAL A 13 -1.07 -29.25 -34.25
N ALA A 14 -1.85 -28.34 -34.87
CA ALA A 14 -2.96 -28.69 -35.74
C ALA A 14 -2.49 -29.52 -36.95
N ALA A 15 -1.37 -29.12 -37.57
CA ALA A 15 -0.77 -29.85 -38.70
C ALA A 15 -0.29 -31.24 -38.26
N ALA A 16 0.43 -31.34 -37.13
CA ALA A 16 0.91 -32.62 -36.59
C ALA A 16 -0.22 -33.56 -36.17
N ALA A 17 -1.26 -33.02 -35.55
CA ALA A 17 -2.44 -33.79 -35.10
C ALA A 17 -3.46 -34.06 -36.22
N LYS A 18 -3.26 -33.50 -37.43
CA LYS A 18 -4.20 -33.56 -38.57
C LYS A 18 -5.65 -33.14 -38.22
N VAL A 19 -5.77 -32.04 -37.47
CA VAL A 19 -7.02 -31.43 -37.06
C VAL A 19 -7.02 -29.92 -37.32
N SER A 20 -8.16 -29.26 -37.19
CA SER A 20 -8.19 -27.80 -37.30
C SER A 20 -7.58 -27.11 -36.08
N PRO A 21 -7.05 -25.88 -36.18
CA PRO A 21 -6.63 -25.10 -35.02
C PRO A 21 -7.74 -24.89 -33.98
N ALA A 22 -8.99 -24.83 -34.40
CA ALA A 22 -10.15 -24.76 -33.52
C ALA A 22 -10.30 -26.06 -32.70
N THR A 23 -10.12 -27.24 -33.35
CA THR A 23 -10.13 -28.55 -32.67
C THR A 23 -9.01 -28.64 -31.63
N VAL A 24 -7.78 -28.16 -31.96
CA VAL A 24 -6.68 -28.10 -31.01
C VAL A 24 -7.03 -27.21 -29.80
N SER A 25 -7.61 -26.05 -30.06
CA SER A 25 -8.04 -25.14 -29.00
C SER A 25 -9.09 -25.78 -28.07
N LEU A 26 -10.08 -26.49 -28.62
CA LEU A 26 -11.11 -27.19 -27.83
C LEU A 26 -10.50 -28.33 -27.00
N ALA A 27 -9.61 -29.14 -27.60
CA ALA A 27 -8.93 -30.26 -26.94
C ALA A 27 -8.05 -29.82 -25.76
N LEU A 28 -7.30 -28.74 -25.94
CA LEU A 28 -6.40 -28.20 -24.90
C LEU A 28 -7.13 -27.45 -23.79
N ASN A 29 -8.33 -26.92 -24.03
CA ASN A 29 -9.12 -26.15 -23.08
C ASN A 29 -10.22 -26.97 -22.38
N SER A 30 -10.34 -28.27 -22.65
CA SER A 30 -11.37 -29.16 -22.07
C SER A 30 -12.81 -28.64 -22.19
N LYS A 31 -13.14 -27.90 -23.27
CA LYS A 31 -14.45 -27.24 -23.48
C LYS A 31 -15.49 -28.09 -24.18
N GLY A 32 -15.34 -29.41 -24.23
CA GLY A 32 -16.26 -30.28 -24.96
C GLY A 32 -16.20 -30.11 -26.49
N GLY A 33 -16.98 -30.91 -27.24
CA GLY A 33 -17.04 -30.84 -28.72
C GLY A 33 -15.90 -31.58 -29.44
N VAL A 34 -15.01 -32.27 -28.69
CA VAL A 34 -13.96 -33.14 -29.22
C VAL A 34 -14.00 -34.44 -28.45
N SER A 35 -13.89 -35.60 -29.16
CA SER A 35 -13.80 -36.91 -28.49
C SER A 35 -12.55 -37.00 -27.59
N GLU A 36 -12.64 -37.72 -26.46
CA GLU A 36 -11.54 -37.84 -25.54
C GLU A 36 -10.28 -38.40 -26.21
N THR A 37 -10.42 -39.38 -27.09
CA THR A 37 -9.33 -39.96 -27.87
C THR A 37 -8.63 -38.92 -28.76
N THR A 38 -9.36 -37.98 -29.34
CA THR A 38 -8.78 -36.87 -30.11
C THR A 38 -8.11 -35.85 -29.20
N ALA A 39 -8.72 -35.55 -28.05
CA ALA A 39 -8.16 -34.62 -27.07
C ALA A 39 -6.84 -35.15 -26.49
N GLU A 40 -6.76 -36.42 -26.13
CA GLU A 40 -5.52 -37.08 -25.66
C GLU A 40 -4.42 -37.02 -26.69
N ARG A 41 -4.70 -37.37 -27.95
CA ARG A 41 -3.74 -37.30 -29.04
C ARG A 41 -3.22 -35.88 -29.27
N VAL A 42 -4.08 -34.87 -29.21
CA VAL A 42 -3.67 -33.47 -29.35
C VAL A 42 -2.78 -33.04 -28.20
N ARG A 43 -3.11 -33.43 -26.94
CA ARG A 43 -2.29 -33.12 -25.76
C ARG A 43 -0.91 -33.79 -25.82
N GLU A 44 -0.82 -35.02 -26.32
CA GLU A 44 0.43 -35.76 -26.49
C GLU A 44 1.30 -35.07 -27.55
N ILE A 45 0.79 -34.81 -28.73
CA ILE A 45 1.50 -34.10 -29.80
C ILE A 45 1.96 -32.70 -29.34
N ALA A 46 1.11 -31.96 -28.62
CA ALA A 46 1.49 -30.65 -28.10
C ALA A 46 2.70 -30.75 -27.15
N ARG A 47 2.75 -31.78 -26.28
CA ARG A 47 3.90 -32.05 -25.40
C ARG A 47 5.16 -32.41 -26.20
N ASP A 48 5.03 -33.28 -27.17
CA ASP A 48 6.14 -33.79 -27.97
C ASP A 48 6.87 -32.69 -28.78
N ILE A 49 6.10 -31.75 -29.33
CA ILE A 49 6.67 -30.62 -30.07
C ILE A 49 7.03 -29.44 -29.19
N GLY A 50 6.81 -29.52 -27.88
CA GLY A 50 7.08 -28.44 -26.92
C GLY A 50 6.13 -27.25 -27.04
N TYR A 51 4.91 -27.46 -27.53
CA TYR A 51 3.92 -26.40 -27.62
C TYR A 51 3.33 -26.09 -26.24
N THR A 52 3.52 -24.84 -25.82
CA THR A 52 2.84 -24.30 -24.62
C THR A 52 1.77 -23.32 -25.09
N PRO A 53 0.50 -23.52 -24.72
CA PRO A 53 -0.56 -22.59 -25.08
C PRO A 53 -0.23 -21.17 -24.62
N ASN A 54 -0.32 -20.17 -25.51
CA ASN A 54 -0.08 -18.78 -25.19
C ASN A 54 -1.12 -18.30 -24.16
N ALA A 55 -0.66 -17.92 -22.96
CA ALA A 55 -1.52 -17.44 -21.88
C ALA A 55 -2.32 -16.19 -22.28
N LEU A 56 -1.71 -15.27 -23.05
CA LEU A 56 -2.38 -14.07 -23.57
C LEU A 56 -3.50 -14.42 -24.56
N ALA A 57 -3.25 -15.41 -25.48
CA ALA A 57 -4.28 -15.87 -26.41
C ALA A 57 -5.46 -16.56 -25.70
N ARG A 58 -5.19 -17.27 -24.59
CA ARG A 58 -6.24 -17.84 -23.73
C ARG A 58 -7.01 -16.78 -22.97
N GLY A 59 -6.33 -15.75 -22.47
CA GLY A 59 -6.93 -14.60 -21.80
C GLY A 59 -7.93 -13.87 -22.71
N LEU A 60 -7.54 -13.62 -23.97
CA LEU A 60 -8.40 -13.01 -24.96
C LEU A 60 -9.68 -13.83 -25.23
N GLN A 61 -9.59 -15.18 -25.20
CA GLN A 61 -10.76 -16.05 -25.37
C GLN A 61 -11.64 -16.16 -24.11
N ARG A 62 -11.08 -15.93 -22.91
CA ARG A 62 -11.78 -16.01 -21.63
C ARG A 62 -12.26 -14.65 -21.12
N SER A 63 -11.89 -13.56 -21.77
CA SER A 63 -12.08 -12.18 -21.28
C SER A 63 -11.47 -11.96 -19.89
N SER A 64 -10.43 -12.74 -19.53
CA SER A 64 -9.70 -12.65 -18.28
C SER A 64 -8.31 -13.24 -18.45
N ILE A 65 -7.31 -12.54 -17.98
CA ILE A 65 -5.88 -12.91 -18.06
C ILE A 65 -5.46 -13.66 -16.80
N GLY A 66 -6.22 -13.56 -15.71
CA GLY A 66 -5.89 -14.10 -14.38
C GLY A 66 -4.87 -13.21 -13.65
N MET A 67 -4.98 -11.89 -13.78
CA MET A 67 -4.03 -10.95 -13.23
C MET A 67 -4.72 -9.80 -12.49
N ILE A 68 -4.23 -9.48 -11.29
CA ILE A 68 -4.61 -8.30 -10.52
C ILE A 68 -3.43 -7.33 -10.54
N GLY A 69 -3.67 -6.08 -10.93
CA GLY A 69 -2.71 -4.99 -10.86
C GLY A 69 -2.70 -4.35 -9.48
N LEU A 70 -1.51 -4.09 -8.92
CA LEU A 70 -1.33 -3.32 -7.70
C LEU A 70 -0.56 -2.04 -8.01
N VAL A 71 -1.22 -0.90 -7.86
CA VAL A 71 -0.62 0.43 -7.98
C VAL A 71 -0.37 0.98 -6.58
N ILE A 72 0.89 1.20 -6.23
CA ILE A 72 1.29 1.82 -4.97
C ILE A 72 1.67 3.27 -5.26
N ARG A 73 0.86 4.24 -4.81
CA ARG A 73 1.04 5.65 -5.15
C ARG A 73 2.36 6.27 -4.66
N PRO A 74 2.87 5.96 -3.44
CA PRO A 74 4.15 6.46 -2.98
C PRO A 74 5.37 5.94 -3.75
N LEU A 75 5.17 5.03 -4.73
CA LEU A 75 6.24 4.41 -5.53
C LEU A 75 6.74 5.23 -6.72
N ASP A 76 6.37 6.48 -6.84
CA ASP A 76 6.85 7.34 -7.93
C ASP A 76 8.38 7.47 -7.98
N THR A 77 9.08 7.08 -6.91
CA THR A 77 10.53 6.91 -6.87
C THR A 77 10.88 5.54 -6.31
N LEU A 78 11.46 4.66 -7.14
CA LEU A 78 11.98 3.34 -6.74
C LEU A 78 12.95 3.39 -5.55
N GLU A 79 13.58 4.53 -5.31
CA GLU A 79 14.45 4.79 -4.16
C GLU A 79 13.74 4.64 -2.82
N SER A 80 12.43 4.87 -2.77
CA SER A 80 11.61 4.69 -1.55
C SER A 80 11.46 3.23 -1.12
N PHE A 81 11.79 2.27 -1.98
CA PHE A 81 11.71 0.81 -1.71
C PHE A 81 13.00 0.16 -1.23
N LEU A 82 14.11 0.88 -1.19
CA LEU A 82 15.36 0.36 -0.65
C LEU A 82 15.26 0.10 0.86
N PRO A 83 16.23 -0.55 1.51
CA PRO A 83 16.11 -1.19 2.85
C PRO A 83 15.49 -0.37 3.98
N ALA A 84 15.36 0.95 3.78
CA ALA A 84 14.60 1.85 4.65
C ALA A 84 13.11 1.99 4.24
N GLY A 85 12.65 1.16 3.30
CA GLY A 85 11.32 1.23 2.69
C GLY A 85 10.16 1.18 3.69
N VAL A 86 8.97 1.54 3.21
CA VAL A 86 7.75 1.55 4.03
C VAL A 86 7.30 0.11 4.26
N ASP A 87 7.56 -0.43 5.44
CA ASP A 87 7.25 -1.81 5.81
C ASP A 87 5.79 -2.18 5.51
N PHE A 88 4.87 -1.25 5.67
CA PHE A 88 3.46 -1.43 5.37
C PHE A 88 3.25 -1.95 3.94
N PHE A 89 3.81 -1.28 2.92
CA PHE A 89 3.59 -1.66 1.52
C PHE A 89 4.29 -2.96 1.15
N LEU A 90 5.45 -3.27 1.73
CA LEU A 90 6.14 -4.54 1.50
C LEU A 90 5.34 -5.72 2.06
N ARG A 91 4.86 -5.59 3.31
CA ARG A 91 4.00 -6.59 3.97
C ARG A 91 2.67 -6.75 3.23
N LEU A 92 2.03 -5.65 2.85
CA LEU A 92 0.80 -5.64 2.06
C LEU A 92 1.00 -6.36 0.71
N THR A 93 2.05 -6.03 -0.04
CA THR A 93 2.35 -6.64 -1.34
C THR A 93 2.59 -8.15 -1.20
N GLY A 94 3.36 -8.56 -0.17
CA GLY A 94 3.60 -9.96 0.12
C GLY A 94 2.31 -10.75 0.38
N ALA A 95 1.47 -10.24 1.26
CA ALA A 95 0.19 -10.87 1.59
C ALA A 95 -0.79 -10.86 0.40
N ALA A 96 -0.89 -9.75 -0.31
CA ALA A 96 -1.71 -9.63 -1.52
C ALA A 96 -1.27 -10.63 -2.61
N SER A 97 0.06 -10.84 -2.77
CA SER A 97 0.58 -11.83 -3.72
C SER A 97 0.14 -13.25 -3.36
N LEU A 98 0.25 -13.64 -2.09
CA LEU A 98 -0.21 -14.96 -1.62
C LEU A 98 -1.72 -15.11 -1.80
N ALA A 99 -2.49 -14.12 -1.40
CA ALA A 99 -3.95 -14.14 -1.53
C ALA A 99 -4.41 -14.24 -2.99
N ALA A 100 -3.72 -13.58 -3.93
CA ALA A 100 -3.99 -13.68 -5.36
C ALA A 100 -3.72 -15.11 -5.87
N LEU A 101 -2.56 -15.70 -5.51
CA LEU A 101 -2.18 -17.06 -5.91
C LEU A 101 -3.18 -18.10 -5.41
N GLU A 102 -3.66 -17.99 -4.17
CA GLU A 102 -4.69 -18.89 -3.61
C GLU A 102 -6.00 -18.84 -4.39
N ARG A 103 -6.32 -17.71 -5.04
CA ARG A 103 -7.50 -17.50 -5.88
C ARG A 103 -7.25 -17.79 -7.37
N GLY A 104 -6.05 -18.29 -7.73
CA GLY A 104 -5.67 -18.59 -9.10
C GLY A 104 -5.34 -17.37 -9.96
N TYR A 105 -5.06 -16.23 -9.33
CA TYR A 105 -4.60 -15.00 -9.97
C TYR A 105 -3.12 -14.75 -9.71
N THR A 106 -2.49 -13.96 -10.59
CA THR A 106 -1.14 -13.41 -10.37
C THR A 106 -1.28 -11.95 -9.95
N LEU A 107 -0.53 -11.50 -8.93
CA LEU A 107 -0.41 -10.09 -8.62
C LEU A 107 0.73 -9.46 -9.43
N MET A 108 0.46 -8.35 -10.09
CA MET A 108 1.45 -7.57 -10.82
C MET A 108 1.58 -6.19 -10.18
N LEU A 109 2.77 -5.86 -9.70
CA LEU A 109 3.07 -4.48 -9.29
C LEU A 109 3.18 -3.61 -10.54
N VAL A 110 2.42 -2.52 -10.56
CA VAL A 110 2.25 -1.66 -11.73
C VAL A 110 2.69 -0.24 -11.38
N THR A 111 3.45 0.37 -12.27
CA THR A 111 3.70 1.82 -12.20
C THR A 111 2.42 2.59 -12.48
N ASP A 112 2.41 3.90 -12.20
CA ASP A 112 1.24 4.75 -12.47
C ASP A 112 0.82 4.65 -13.94
N PRO A 113 -0.31 3.99 -14.25
CA PRO A 113 -0.74 3.78 -15.63
C PRO A 113 -1.32 5.03 -16.30
N SER A 114 -1.56 6.09 -15.54
CA SER A 114 -2.05 7.38 -16.08
C SER A 114 -0.94 8.23 -16.71
N LYS A 115 0.33 7.85 -16.49
CA LYS A 115 1.48 8.58 -17.07
C LYS A 115 1.65 8.24 -18.55
N PRO A 116 2.01 9.22 -19.40
CA PRO A 116 2.15 9.02 -20.85
C PRO A 116 3.22 7.99 -21.24
N ASP A 117 4.24 7.81 -20.42
CA ASP A 117 5.36 6.86 -20.60
C ASP A 117 5.11 5.50 -19.93
N SER A 118 3.93 5.29 -19.37
CA SER A 118 3.58 4.01 -18.75
C SER A 118 3.54 2.89 -19.80
N PRO A 119 4.11 1.72 -19.49
CA PRO A 119 4.10 0.61 -20.44
C PRO A 119 2.67 0.10 -20.66
N LEU A 120 2.35 -0.32 -21.90
CA LEU A 120 1.03 -0.87 -22.23
C LEU A 120 0.61 -2.05 -21.33
N SER A 121 1.58 -2.80 -20.80
CA SER A 121 1.33 -3.87 -19.84
C SER A 121 0.74 -3.38 -18.51
N ALA A 122 0.90 -2.09 -18.19
CA ALA A 122 0.34 -1.50 -16.98
C ALA A 122 -1.20 -1.50 -16.96
N LEU A 123 -1.84 -1.68 -18.12
CA LEU A 123 -3.30 -1.80 -18.27
C LEU A 123 -3.76 -3.23 -18.58
N ALA A 124 -2.89 -4.22 -18.44
CA ALA A 124 -3.20 -5.60 -18.82
C ALA A 124 -3.87 -6.44 -17.73
N ALA A 125 -4.16 -5.90 -16.55
CA ALA A 125 -4.80 -6.66 -15.47
C ALA A 125 -6.33 -6.69 -15.60
N ASP A 126 -6.95 -7.72 -15.02
CA ASP A 126 -8.41 -7.92 -15.02
C ASP A 126 -9.13 -6.98 -14.04
N ALA A 127 -8.42 -6.59 -12.96
CA ALA A 127 -8.84 -5.59 -11.99
C ALA A 127 -7.62 -4.98 -11.29
N TYR A 128 -7.82 -3.85 -10.61
CA TYR A 128 -6.74 -3.12 -9.94
C TYR A 128 -7.02 -2.91 -8.46
N ILE A 129 -5.93 -2.85 -7.69
CA ILE A 129 -5.88 -2.33 -6.34
C ILE A 129 -5.02 -1.07 -6.40
N VAL A 130 -5.54 0.07 -5.96
CA VAL A 130 -4.80 1.35 -5.90
C VAL A 130 -4.68 1.75 -4.44
N THR A 131 -3.45 1.94 -3.94
CA THR A 131 -3.23 2.34 -2.55
C THR A 131 -3.11 3.85 -2.42
N GLU A 132 -3.63 4.38 -1.33
CA GLU A 132 -3.50 5.79 -0.93
C GLU A 132 -3.70 6.78 -2.10
N PRO A 133 -4.87 6.76 -2.76
CA PRO A 133 -5.14 7.69 -3.86
C PRO A 133 -4.96 9.13 -3.38
N HIS A 134 -4.40 9.96 -4.27
CA HIS A 134 -4.29 11.39 -4.05
C HIS A 134 -5.62 12.10 -4.32
N GLU A 135 -5.71 13.35 -3.90
CA GLU A 135 -6.83 14.22 -4.22
C GLU A 135 -7.00 14.35 -5.75
N ASN A 136 -8.20 14.05 -6.27
CA ASN A 136 -8.48 14.02 -7.73
C ASN A 136 -7.58 13.06 -8.51
N ASP A 137 -7.34 11.88 -7.98
CA ASP A 137 -6.38 10.91 -8.51
C ASP A 137 -6.59 10.59 -9.99
N PRO A 138 -5.57 10.80 -10.85
CA PRO A 138 -5.67 10.55 -12.29
C PRO A 138 -5.78 9.05 -12.61
N VAL A 139 -5.19 8.16 -11.80
CA VAL A 139 -5.31 6.70 -11.98
C VAL A 139 -6.75 6.26 -11.82
N LEU A 140 -7.44 6.72 -10.76
CA LEU A 140 -8.85 6.39 -10.53
C LEU A 140 -9.74 6.95 -11.64
N THR A 141 -9.47 8.17 -12.07
CA THR A 141 -10.20 8.83 -13.16
C THR A 141 -10.06 8.04 -14.47
N MET A 142 -8.84 7.61 -14.80
CA MET A 142 -8.55 6.82 -15.99
C MET A 142 -9.21 5.43 -15.91
N LEU A 143 -9.00 4.67 -14.82
CA LEU A 143 -9.58 3.33 -14.65
C LEU A 143 -11.11 3.36 -14.74
N ALA A 144 -11.76 4.36 -14.13
CA ALA A 144 -13.19 4.55 -14.22
C ALA A 144 -13.66 4.89 -15.64
N GLY A 145 -12.93 5.78 -16.34
CA GLY A 145 -13.21 6.16 -17.73
C GLY A 145 -13.13 4.97 -18.70
N GLU A 146 -12.13 4.14 -18.54
CA GLU A 146 -11.91 2.91 -19.33
C GLU A 146 -12.79 1.74 -18.86
N ARG A 147 -13.59 1.91 -17.80
CA ARG A 147 -14.42 0.87 -17.18
C ARG A 147 -13.63 -0.35 -16.72
N ILE A 148 -12.38 -0.15 -16.32
CA ILE A 148 -11.53 -1.18 -15.75
C ILE A 148 -11.92 -1.33 -14.27
N PRO A 149 -12.22 -2.53 -13.78
CA PRO A 149 -12.58 -2.75 -12.37
C PRO A 149 -11.44 -2.41 -11.43
N PHE A 150 -11.73 -1.74 -10.32
CA PHE A 150 -10.74 -1.47 -9.29
C PHE A 150 -11.35 -1.29 -7.90
N VAL A 151 -10.52 -1.45 -6.89
CA VAL A 151 -10.79 -1.12 -5.49
C VAL A 151 -9.62 -0.32 -4.95
N THR A 152 -9.86 0.54 -3.98
CA THR A 152 -8.79 1.33 -3.36
C THR A 152 -8.53 0.91 -1.91
N ILE A 153 -7.29 1.05 -1.47
CA ILE A 153 -6.89 1.07 -0.07
C ILE A 153 -6.72 2.54 0.28
N ASP A 154 -7.58 3.01 1.15
CA ASP A 154 -7.98 4.38 1.38
C ASP A 154 -8.75 5.01 0.20
N HIS A 155 -9.20 6.25 0.32
CA HIS A 155 -10.08 6.90 -0.65
C HIS A 155 -9.47 8.18 -1.23
N ASP A 156 -9.97 8.63 -2.37
CA ASP A 156 -9.66 9.94 -2.95
C ASP A 156 -10.31 11.03 -2.09
N PRO A 157 -9.53 11.93 -1.45
CA PRO A 157 -10.07 12.94 -0.54
C PRO A 157 -11.10 13.88 -1.19
N ALA A 158 -10.94 14.18 -2.48
CA ALA A 158 -11.89 15.03 -3.20
C ALA A 158 -13.19 14.31 -3.55
N ARG A 159 -13.19 12.97 -3.58
CA ARG A 159 -14.31 12.14 -4.02
C ARG A 159 -14.48 10.91 -3.11
N PRO A 160 -14.68 11.10 -1.80
CA PRO A 160 -14.56 10.02 -0.81
C PRO A 160 -15.52 8.84 -1.04
N ASP A 161 -16.69 9.07 -1.63
CA ASP A 161 -17.71 8.04 -1.85
C ASP A 161 -17.85 7.61 -3.32
N ALA A 162 -16.95 8.08 -4.21
CA ALA A 162 -17.08 7.82 -5.64
C ALA A 162 -16.68 6.39 -6.02
N PHE A 163 -15.81 5.72 -5.27
CA PHE A 163 -15.22 4.44 -5.61
C PHE A 163 -15.21 3.47 -4.43
N PRO A 164 -15.20 2.15 -4.68
CA PRO A 164 -15.06 1.15 -3.62
C PRO A 164 -13.71 1.30 -2.89
N ALA A 165 -13.71 1.56 -1.59
CA ALA A 165 -12.52 1.86 -0.81
C ALA A 165 -12.51 1.16 0.55
N PHE A 166 -11.38 0.53 0.90
CA PHE A 166 -11.04 0.11 2.26
C PHE A 166 -10.47 1.31 3.00
N ARG A 167 -11.24 1.94 3.88
CA ARG A 167 -10.84 3.18 4.57
C ARG A 167 -9.97 2.91 5.79
N ALA A 168 -8.85 3.61 5.90
CA ALA A 168 -7.89 3.47 7.01
C ALA A 168 -8.39 4.00 8.36
N ARG A 169 -9.51 4.77 8.39
CA ARG A 169 -10.06 5.42 9.60
C ARG A 169 -9.03 6.28 10.34
N ALA A 170 -8.30 7.12 9.61
CA ALA A 170 -7.25 8.00 10.13
C ALA A 170 -7.70 8.81 11.36
N THR A 171 -8.91 9.34 11.33
CA THR A 171 -9.53 10.06 12.46
C THR A 171 -9.48 9.27 13.77
N ASN A 172 -9.90 8.00 13.77
CA ASN A 172 -9.90 7.16 14.98
C ASN A 172 -8.49 6.90 15.49
N GLN A 173 -7.53 6.73 14.57
CA GLN A 173 -6.13 6.48 14.93
C GLN A 173 -5.51 7.71 15.57
N VAL A 174 -5.75 8.90 15.02
CA VAL A 174 -5.28 10.16 15.60
C VAL A 174 -5.85 10.34 17.00
N GLN A 175 -7.18 10.18 17.19
CA GLN A 175 -7.83 10.28 18.50
C GLN A 175 -7.22 9.30 19.51
N THR A 176 -7.02 8.03 19.10
CA THR A 176 -6.45 7.00 19.98
C THR A 176 -5.01 7.35 20.38
N MET A 177 -4.17 7.80 19.45
CA MET A 177 -2.80 8.17 19.78
C MET A 177 -2.73 9.42 20.66
N LEU A 178 -3.52 10.44 20.36
CA LEU A 178 -3.57 11.65 21.18
C LEU A 178 -4.06 11.36 22.61
N ALA A 179 -5.07 10.50 22.77
CA ALA A 179 -5.53 10.05 24.09
C ALA A 179 -4.39 9.31 24.83
N HIS A 180 -3.71 8.37 24.17
CA HIS A 180 -2.58 7.65 24.75
C HIS A 180 -1.45 8.60 25.21
N LEU A 181 -1.07 9.58 24.38
CA LEU A 181 -0.03 10.54 24.74
C LEU A 181 -0.44 11.42 25.93
N VAL A 182 -1.70 11.85 25.99
CA VAL A 182 -2.23 12.62 27.14
C VAL A 182 -2.26 11.78 28.39
N GLU A 183 -2.66 10.52 28.33
CA GLU A 183 -2.60 9.56 29.46
C GLU A 183 -1.16 9.33 29.93
N ALA A 184 -0.19 9.33 29.01
CA ALA A 184 1.24 9.28 29.33
C ALA A 184 1.81 10.61 29.89
N GLY A 185 0.95 11.64 30.04
CA GLY A 185 1.28 12.92 30.68
C GLY A 185 1.64 14.05 29.72
N ALA A 186 1.39 13.91 28.41
CA ALA A 186 1.63 15.00 27.45
C ALA A 186 0.64 16.16 27.61
N GLN A 187 1.17 17.37 27.63
CA GLN A 187 0.37 18.61 27.64
C GLN A 187 0.39 19.33 26.31
N ARG A 188 1.49 19.23 25.57
CA ARG A 188 1.73 19.89 24.27
C ARG A 188 2.20 18.84 23.28
N VAL A 189 1.29 18.42 22.41
CA VAL A 189 1.59 17.43 21.38
C VAL A 189 1.80 18.14 20.06
N ALA A 190 2.95 17.92 19.41
CA ALA A 190 3.18 18.33 18.02
C ALA A 190 2.80 17.18 17.08
N LEU A 191 2.24 17.52 15.91
CA LEU A 191 1.96 16.56 14.83
C LEU A 191 2.94 16.77 13.67
N VAL A 192 3.53 15.69 13.18
CA VAL A 192 4.35 15.65 11.96
C VAL A 192 3.63 14.81 10.92
N THR A 193 3.16 15.44 9.84
CA THR A 193 2.48 14.77 8.72
C THR A 193 3.42 14.52 7.56
N GLY A 194 2.98 13.72 6.59
CA GLY A 194 3.52 13.70 5.25
C GLY A 194 3.07 14.91 4.41
N THR A 195 3.54 14.96 3.17
CA THR A 195 3.17 15.99 2.20
C THR A 195 2.28 15.48 1.07
N ASP A 196 2.11 14.16 0.94
CA ASP A 196 1.25 13.57 -0.08
C ASP A 196 -0.22 13.99 0.16
N PRO A 197 -0.95 14.45 -0.87
CA PRO A 197 -2.33 14.91 -0.76
C PRO A 197 -3.31 13.72 -0.72
N ASN A 198 -3.06 12.75 0.16
CA ASN A 198 -3.89 11.58 0.40
C ASN A 198 -4.80 11.76 1.63
N ALA A 199 -5.81 10.90 1.77
CA ALA A 199 -6.76 10.97 2.87
C ALA A 199 -6.07 10.81 4.24
N TRP A 200 -5.05 9.94 4.34
CA TRP A 200 -4.29 9.73 5.57
C TRP A 200 -3.72 11.03 6.14
N ASN A 201 -3.00 11.80 5.33
CA ASN A 201 -2.40 13.07 5.77
C ASN A 201 -3.46 14.14 6.04
N ILE A 202 -4.44 14.28 5.14
CA ILE A 202 -5.48 15.32 5.23
C ILE A 202 -6.36 15.09 6.46
N GLU A 203 -6.93 13.92 6.61
CA GLU A 203 -7.84 13.60 7.72
C GLU A 203 -7.12 13.61 9.07
N SER A 204 -5.87 13.12 9.13
CA SER A 204 -5.08 13.14 10.36
C SER A 204 -4.77 14.56 10.80
N ARG A 205 -4.38 15.44 9.88
CA ARG A 205 -4.15 16.85 10.16
C ARG A 205 -5.42 17.52 10.68
N ASP A 206 -6.53 17.33 9.97
CA ASP A 206 -7.79 17.98 10.29
C ASP A 206 -8.33 17.50 11.65
N GLU A 207 -8.18 16.22 11.97
CA GLU A 207 -8.58 15.69 13.27
C GLU A 207 -7.70 16.22 14.41
N TYR A 208 -6.38 16.31 14.20
CA TYR A 208 -5.48 16.93 15.16
C TYR A 208 -5.84 18.40 15.44
N LEU A 209 -6.15 19.17 14.39
CA LEU A 209 -6.56 20.58 14.53
C LEU A 209 -7.90 20.71 15.29
N LYS A 210 -8.87 19.84 15.04
CA LYS A 210 -10.13 19.76 15.80
C LYS A 210 -9.87 19.44 17.27
N TRP A 211 -8.99 18.46 17.55
CA TRP A 211 -8.60 18.11 18.92
C TRP A 211 -7.94 19.28 19.64
N CYS A 212 -7.03 20.02 19.00
CA CYS A 212 -6.41 21.21 19.55
C CYS A 212 -7.46 22.27 19.91
N ALA A 213 -8.37 22.57 18.98
CA ALA A 213 -9.43 23.55 19.19
C ALA A 213 -10.36 23.15 20.34
N ALA A 214 -10.80 21.89 20.38
CA ALA A 214 -11.69 21.36 21.43
C ALA A 214 -11.04 21.36 22.83
N SER A 215 -9.72 21.20 22.89
CA SER A 215 -8.97 21.14 24.14
C SER A 215 -8.28 22.44 24.55
N GLY A 216 -8.46 23.53 23.78
CA GLY A 216 -7.83 24.83 24.03
C GLY A 216 -6.31 24.83 23.87
N ARG A 217 -5.76 23.90 23.11
CA ARG A 217 -4.33 23.76 22.84
C ARG A 217 -3.92 24.51 21.58
N SER A 218 -2.74 25.10 21.57
CA SER A 218 -2.16 25.70 20.37
C SER A 218 -1.60 24.59 19.48
N PRO A 219 -1.98 24.51 18.19
CA PRO A 219 -1.46 23.49 17.29
C PRO A 219 0.02 23.72 16.97
N GLN A 220 0.80 22.64 16.96
CA GLN A 220 2.17 22.59 16.47
C GLN A 220 2.22 21.55 15.35
N LEU A 221 2.18 21.99 14.12
CA LEU A 221 2.05 21.16 12.92
C LEU A 221 3.24 21.38 12.00
N LEU A 222 3.90 20.29 11.65
CA LEU A 222 4.98 20.24 10.66
C LEU A 222 4.60 19.24 9.57
N SER A 223 5.13 19.44 8.36
CA SER A 223 4.91 18.53 7.23
C SER A 223 6.22 18.30 6.50
N TYR A 224 6.58 17.02 6.30
CA TYR A 224 7.77 16.60 5.58
C TYR A 224 7.45 15.50 4.59
N PRO A 225 8.13 15.42 3.42
CA PRO A 225 7.91 14.36 2.46
C PRO A 225 8.12 12.98 3.10
N GLU A 226 7.22 12.04 2.82
CA GLU A 226 7.31 10.65 3.28
C GLU A 226 8.61 9.97 2.83
N THR A 227 9.09 10.36 1.66
CA THR A 227 10.34 9.87 1.07
C THR A 227 11.59 10.28 1.84
N ALA A 228 11.54 11.35 2.64
CA ALA A 228 12.66 11.78 3.45
C ALA A 228 12.98 10.82 4.61
N GLY A 229 11.99 9.99 5.02
CA GLY A 229 12.20 8.94 6.01
C GLY A 229 12.73 9.45 7.35
N SER A 230 13.73 8.78 7.93
CA SER A 230 14.33 9.19 9.22
C SER A 230 15.20 10.45 9.12
N ALA A 231 15.60 10.87 7.92
CA ALA A 231 16.46 12.05 7.74
C ALA A 231 15.81 13.37 8.20
N VAL A 232 14.47 13.41 8.36
CA VAL A 232 13.77 14.60 8.88
C VAL A 232 13.99 14.86 10.36
N GLY A 233 14.60 13.93 11.09
CA GLY A 233 14.72 14.01 12.55
C GLY A 233 15.32 15.31 13.03
N ASP A 234 16.44 15.72 12.47
CA ASP A 234 17.12 16.96 12.85
C ASP A 234 16.27 18.20 12.54
N ASP A 235 15.66 18.25 11.35
CA ASP A 235 14.82 19.38 10.93
C ASP A 235 13.58 19.54 11.84
N VAL A 236 12.95 18.44 12.24
CA VAL A 236 11.81 18.44 13.16
C VAL A 236 12.22 18.96 14.53
N ILE A 237 13.32 18.45 15.08
CA ILE A 237 13.80 18.88 16.39
C ILE A 237 14.26 20.33 16.35
N ASP A 238 14.94 20.79 15.30
CA ASP A 238 15.32 22.19 15.13
C ASP A 238 14.11 23.11 15.05
N ALA A 239 13.07 22.73 14.34
CA ALA A 239 11.84 23.49 14.21
C ALA A 239 11.09 23.62 15.54
N LEU A 240 11.08 22.57 16.37
CA LEU A 240 10.27 22.51 17.60
C LEU A 240 11.04 22.95 18.85
N PHE A 241 12.36 22.77 18.89
CA PHE A 241 13.20 23.05 20.06
C PHE A 241 14.24 24.15 19.80
N GLY A 242 14.35 24.63 18.54
CA GLY A 242 15.35 25.59 18.11
C GLY A 242 16.67 24.95 17.71
N ALA A 243 17.28 25.50 16.67
CA ALA A 243 18.61 25.07 16.20
C ALA A 243 19.74 25.46 17.17
N SER A 244 19.44 26.33 18.15
CA SER A 244 20.37 26.78 19.18
C SER A 244 19.63 27.02 20.51
N PRO A 245 20.17 26.57 21.65
CA PRO A 245 19.57 26.82 22.96
C PRO A 245 19.48 28.29 23.36
N THR A 246 20.06 29.20 22.60
CA THR A 246 20.10 30.66 22.85
C THR A 246 19.02 31.45 22.12
N LEU A 247 18.29 30.86 21.17
CA LEU A 247 17.22 31.55 20.44
C LEU A 247 15.86 31.30 21.12
N PRO A 248 15.06 32.35 21.40
CA PRO A 248 13.73 32.15 21.96
C PRO A 248 12.83 31.45 20.93
N LEU A 249 12.15 30.38 21.37
CA LEU A 249 11.14 29.71 20.58
C LEU A 249 9.91 30.61 20.42
N SER A 250 9.30 30.59 19.25
CA SER A 250 8.04 31.30 18.99
C SER A 250 6.83 30.67 19.75
N SER A 251 7.00 29.46 20.25
CA SER A 251 6.01 28.69 21.01
C SER A 251 6.72 27.84 22.04
N PRO A 252 6.10 27.47 23.19
CA PRO A 252 6.69 26.51 24.13
C PRO A 252 6.96 25.18 23.44
N ALA A 253 8.14 24.60 23.70
CA ALA A 253 8.51 23.30 23.14
C ALA A 253 7.44 22.21 23.47
N PRO A 254 7.15 21.28 22.56
CA PRO A 254 6.26 20.17 22.85
C PRO A 254 6.88 19.21 23.85
N ASP A 255 6.03 18.49 24.58
CA ASP A 255 6.43 17.36 25.44
C ASP A 255 6.02 16.00 24.84
N ALA A 256 5.40 16.02 23.65
CA ALA A 256 5.16 14.85 22.83
C ALA A 256 5.19 15.22 21.33
N ILE A 257 5.69 14.31 20.52
CA ILE A 257 5.66 14.40 19.05
C ILE A 257 4.97 13.14 18.49
N PHE A 258 3.92 13.35 17.72
CA PHE A 258 3.26 12.31 16.95
C PHE A 258 3.60 12.47 15.47
N CYS A 259 4.34 11.51 14.91
CA CYS A 259 4.68 11.47 13.48
C CYS A 259 3.75 10.49 12.78
N LEU A 260 3.11 10.86 11.67
CA LEU A 260 2.23 9.93 10.94
C LEU A 260 2.99 8.74 10.37
N THR A 261 4.27 8.88 10.00
CA THR A 261 5.10 7.75 9.57
C THR A 261 6.03 7.26 10.67
N GLY A 262 6.20 5.95 10.79
CA GLY A 262 7.12 5.36 11.77
C GLY A 262 8.58 5.74 11.51
N ARG A 263 8.98 5.97 10.26
CA ARG A 263 10.34 6.40 9.93
C ARG A 263 10.64 7.82 10.41
N HIS A 264 9.69 8.75 10.25
CA HIS A 264 9.82 10.09 10.85
C HIS A 264 9.96 9.99 12.37
N ALA A 265 9.12 9.17 13.03
CA ALA A 265 9.20 8.97 14.47
C ALA A 265 10.56 8.40 14.91
N ALA A 266 11.14 7.47 14.17
CA ALA A 266 12.47 6.94 14.46
C ALA A 266 13.55 8.02 14.33
N GLY A 267 13.53 8.81 13.25
CA GLY A 267 14.48 9.91 13.06
C GLY A 267 14.36 10.99 14.14
N VAL A 268 13.12 11.36 14.49
CA VAL A 268 12.87 12.31 15.59
C VAL A 268 13.40 11.78 16.92
N THR A 269 13.22 10.49 17.21
CA THR A 269 13.74 9.86 18.43
C THR A 269 15.27 9.92 18.47
N GLU A 270 15.93 9.57 17.38
CA GLU A 270 17.39 9.61 17.25
C GLU A 270 17.93 11.03 17.41
N ALA A 271 17.34 12.00 16.70
CA ALA A 271 17.74 13.41 16.76
C ALA A 271 17.52 14.03 18.15
N ALA A 272 16.43 13.69 18.83
CA ALA A 272 16.17 14.14 20.20
C ALA A 272 17.28 13.64 21.16
N ILE A 273 17.59 12.36 21.11
CA ILE A 273 18.64 11.75 21.94
C ILE A 273 20.00 12.37 21.66
N ALA A 274 20.35 12.58 20.39
CA ALA A 274 21.61 13.21 19.99
C ALA A 274 21.78 14.64 20.58
N ARG A 275 20.64 15.33 20.85
CA ARG A 275 20.61 16.64 21.51
C ARG A 275 20.46 16.59 23.04
N GLY A 276 20.53 15.39 23.62
CA GLY A 276 20.42 15.20 25.08
C GLY A 276 18.97 15.28 25.60
N ILE A 277 17.96 15.28 24.74
CA ILE A 277 16.56 15.19 25.12
C ILE A 277 16.24 13.72 25.40
N ARG A 278 15.87 13.40 26.63
CA ARG A 278 15.58 12.02 27.02
C ARG A 278 14.19 11.60 26.53
N VAL A 279 14.14 10.46 25.85
CA VAL A 279 12.89 9.80 25.41
C VAL A 279 12.74 8.52 26.24
N PRO A 280 11.68 8.35 27.03
CA PRO A 280 10.43 9.13 27.09
C PRO A 280 10.37 10.24 28.17
N GLU A 281 11.41 10.43 28.99
CA GLU A 281 11.32 11.26 30.21
C GLU A 281 11.00 12.73 29.90
N ASP A 282 11.74 13.34 28.96
CA ASP A 282 11.57 14.75 28.57
C ASP A 282 10.64 14.92 27.37
N LEU A 283 10.59 13.93 26.48
CA LEU A 283 9.81 13.94 25.23
C LEU A 283 9.21 12.57 24.94
N LEU A 284 7.91 12.50 24.78
CA LEU A 284 7.24 11.31 24.23
C LEU A 284 7.29 11.33 22.71
N VAL A 285 7.56 10.19 22.06
CA VAL A 285 7.55 10.07 20.59
C VAL A 285 6.69 8.90 20.17
N ALA A 286 5.79 9.12 19.21
CA ALA A 286 4.92 8.09 18.67
C ALA A 286 4.84 8.15 17.13
N GLY A 287 4.57 7.01 16.49
CA GLY A 287 4.37 6.86 15.05
C GLY A 287 2.96 6.40 14.68
N GLY A 288 2.41 6.92 13.59
CA GLY A 288 1.09 6.52 13.05
C GLY A 288 1.13 5.21 12.28
N SER A 289 2.31 4.77 11.84
CA SER A 289 2.55 3.46 11.23
C SER A 289 3.81 2.83 11.80
N GLY A 290 3.88 1.50 11.84
CA GLY A 290 5.04 0.76 12.31
C GLY A 290 6.06 0.53 11.20
N ALA A 291 7.36 0.68 11.54
CA ALA A 291 8.49 0.26 10.74
C ALA A 291 9.42 -0.63 11.57
N ILE A 292 10.24 -1.47 10.95
CA ILE A 292 11.17 -2.36 11.66
C ILE A 292 12.09 -1.56 12.59
N ILE A 293 12.55 -0.40 12.14
CA ILE A 293 13.39 0.49 12.92
C ILE A 293 12.74 0.91 14.25
N ASN A 294 11.43 1.07 14.31
CA ASN A 294 10.73 1.41 15.55
C ASN A 294 10.77 0.30 16.62
N GLN A 295 10.95 -0.95 16.17
CA GLN A 295 11.02 -2.13 17.05
C GLN A 295 12.45 -2.42 17.51
N THR A 296 13.46 -1.92 16.78
CA THR A 296 14.86 -2.21 16.99
C THR A 296 15.66 -1.02 17.53
N SER A 297 15.11 0.20 17.48
CA SER A 297 15.70 1.41 18.08
C SER A 297 15.74 1.33 19.63
N LYS A 298 16.51 2.22 20.23
CA LYS A 298 16.55 2.42 21.68
C LYS A 298 16.39 3.91 22.00
N PRO A 299 15.28 4.27 22.63
CA PRO A 299 14.12 3.43 23.00
C PRO A 299 13.36 2.91 21.77
N THR A 300 12.65 1.79 21.92
CA THR A 300 11.67 1.31 20.94
C THR A 300 10.49 2.26 20.84
N VAL A 301 9.98 2.52 19.62
CA VAL A 301 8.99 3.57 19.39
C VAL A 301 7.57 3.02 19.35
N THR A 302 6.66 3.62 20.11
CA THR A 302 5.21 3.36 20.09
C THR A 302 4.64 3.68 18.70
N THR A 303 3.90 2.74 18.10
CA THR A 303 3.33 2.89 16.76
C THR A 303 1.99 2.16 16.65
N PHE A 304 1.29 2.33 15.52
CA PHE A 304 0.21 1.43 15.15
C PHE A 304 0.72 0.27 14.28
N ASP A 305 0.15 -0.91 14.48
CA ASP A 305 0.08 -1.95 13.46
C ASP A 305 -1.20 -1.74 12.64
N LEU A 306 -1.04 -1.39 11.38
CA LEU A 306 -2.12 -1.12 10.43
C LEU A 306 -2.65 -2.41 9.78
N GLN A 307 -2.18 -3.56 10.22
CA GLN A 307 -2.55 -4.91 9.74
C GLN A 307 -2.49 -5.06 8.20
N PRO A 308 -1.36 -4.70 7.55
CA PRO A 308 -1.26 -4.68 6.10
C PRO A 308 -1.53 -6.04 5.44
N GLU A 309 -1.25 -7.14 6.13
CA GLU A 309 -1.53 -8.48 5.63
C GLU A 309 -3.04 -8.71 5.45
N ALA A 310 -3.82 -8.34 6.43
CA ALA A 310 -5.27 -8.48 6.38
C ALA A 310 -5.89 -7.54 5.34
N VAL A 311 -5.42 -6.28 5.27
CA VAL A 311 -5.86 -5.31 4.27
C VAL A 311 -5.54 -5.81 2.85
N GLY A 312 -4.33 -6.31 2.62
CA GLY A 312 -3.91 -6.84 1.31
C GLY A 312 -4.75 -8.03 0.85
N ALA A 313 -5.03 -8.97 1.76
CA ALA A 313 -5.89 -10.12 1.45
C ALA A 313 -7.33 -9.71 1.13
N LEU A 314 -7.91 -8.79 1.90
CA LEU A 314 -9.26 -8.26 1.66
C LEU A 314 -9.35 -7.49 0.33
N ALA A 315 -8.35 -6.67 0.02
CA ALA A 315 -8.32 -5.92 -1.24
C ALA A 315 -8.23 -6.85 -2.45
N VAL A 316 -7.44 -7.93 -2.37
CA VAL A 316 -7.39 -8.96 -3.42
C VAL A 316 -8.73 -9.67 -3.56
N ASP A 317 -9.40 -10.05 -2.46
CA ASP A 317 -10.72 -10.67 -2.51
C ASP A 317 -11.74 -9.79 -3.25
N ALA A 318 -11.76 -8.51 -2.93
CA ALA A 318 -12.61 -7.53 -3.59
C ALA A 318 -12.25 -7.37 -5.08
N ALA A 319 -10.96 -7.23 -5.41
CA ALA A 319 -10.50 -7.08 -6.79
C ALA A 319 -10.82 -8.32 -7.64
N VAL A 320 -10.66 -9.53 -7.09
CA VAL A 320 -11.04 -10.78 -7.79
C VAL A 320 -12.56 -10.84 -8.03
N LYS A 321 -13.39 -10.47 -7.05
CA LYS A 321 -14.86 -10.39 -7.25
C LYS A 321 -15.20 -9.44 -8.40
N LEU A 322 -14.57 -8.27 -8.45
CA LEU A 322 -14.78 -7.31 -9.54
C LEU A 322 -14.30 -7.84 -10.89
N ALA A 323 -13.13 -8.50 -10.95
CA ALA A 323 -12.63 -9.15 -12.16
C ALA A 323 -13.60 -10.23 -12.69
N GLU A 324 -14.22 -10.96 -11.77
CA GLU A 324 -15.25 -11.97 -12.07
C GLU A 324 -16.65 -11.38 -12.32
N ARG A 325 -16.79 -10.04 -12.28
CA ARG A 325 -18.06 -9.32 -12.41
C ARG A 325 -19.08 -9.68 -11.34
N LYS A 326 -18.61 -10.04 -10.15
CA LYS A 326 -19.43 -10.28 -8.97
C LYS A 326 -19.62 -8.98 -8.19
N PRO A 327 -20.78 -8.75 -7.58
CA PRO A 327 -21.00 -7.57 -6.73
C PRO A 327 -20.13 -7.63 -5.47
N LEU A 328 -19.72 -6.47 -4.99
CA LEU A 328 -19.17 -6.33 -3.63
C LEU A 328 -20.33 -6.31 -2.63
N GLU A 329 -20.21 -7.09 -1.57
CA GLU A 329 -21.24 -7.21 -0.54
C GLU A 329 -20.92 -6.28 0.64
N GLY A 330 -21.79 -5.31 0.90
CA GLY A 330 -21.65 -4.38 2.02
C GLY A 330 -20.51 -3.36 1.88
N PRO A 331 -20.28 -2.56 2.93
CA PRO A 331 -19.17 -1.62 2.96
C PRO A 331 -17.83 -2.36 3.06
N LEU A 332 -16.81 -1.84 2.37
CA LEU A 332 -15.45 -2.34 2.50
C LEU A 332 -14.83 -1.73 3.77
N GLU A 333 -14.50 -2.57 4.73
CA GLU A 333 -13.91 -2.12 6.00
C GLU A 333 -12.48 -2.61 6.13
N SER A 334 -11.56 -1.68 6.44
CA SER A 334 -10.22 -2.04 6.89
C SER A 334 -10.28 -2.57 8.32
N PRO A 335 -9.42 -3.54 8.68
CA PRO A 335 -9.22 -3.94 10.07
C PRO A 335 -8.85 -2.72 10.93
N PRO A 336 -9.23 -2.71 12.22
CA PRO A 336 -8.85 -1.62 13.11
C PRO A 336 -7.32 -1.60 13.32
N ALA A 337 -6.72 -0.42 13.31
CA ALA A 337 -5.31 -0.27 13.67
C ALA A 337 -5.11 -0.63 15.16
N LEU A 338 -4.03 -1.36 15.46
CA LEU A 338 -3.70 -1.81 16.80
C LEU A 338 -2.53 -1.00 17.35
N ILE A 339 -2.74 -0.24 18.43
CA ILE A 339 -1.65 0.49 19.07
C ILE A 339 -0.66 -0.49 19.70
N GLN A 340 0.62 -0.31 19.39
CA GLN A 340 1.74 -1.07 19.91
C GLN A 340 2.54 -0.15 20.84
N VAL A 341 2.15 -0.12 22.11
CA VAL A 341 2.81 0.70 23.12
C VAL A 341 4.22 0.15 23.40
N ARG A 342 5.22 1.05 23.38
CA ARG A 342 6.64 0.74 23.60
C ARG A 342 7.30 1.78 24.48
N GLU A 343 8.64 1.66 24.61
CA GLU A 343 9.45 2.47 25.54
C GLU A 343 9.30 3.98 25.33
N SER A 344 9.18 4.47 24.08
CA SER A 344 9.17 5.91 23.76
C SER A 344 7.98 6.68 24.31
N THR A 345 6.96 6.00 24.84
CA THR A 345 5.81 6.63 25.51
C THR A 345 5.54 6.05 26.90
N THR A 346 6.42 5.19 27.40
CA THR A 346 6.28 4.54 28.71
C THR A 346 7.28 5.14 29.68
N ARG A 347 6.87 6.14 30.47
CA ARG A 347 7.70 6.72 31.53
C ARG A 347 7.83 5.73 32.69
N SER A 348 9.06 5.53 33.19
CA SER A 348 9.27 4.77 34.44
C SER A 348 8.54 5.47 35.58
N GLN A 349 7.64 4.75 36.28
CA GLN A 349 7.09 5.26 37.54
C GLN A 349 8.22 5.26 38.57
N HIS A 350 8.68 6.44 38.98
CA HIS A 350 9.57 6.63 40.10
C HIS A 350 8.78 6.87 41.36
#